data_f508862d1c5c9267fac5484bac7787bb
#
_entry.id   f508862d1c5c9267fac5484bac7787bb
#
_cell.length_a   1.000
_cell.length_b   1.000
_cell.length_c   1.000
_cell.angle_alpha   90.00
_cell.angle_beta   90.00
_cell.angle_gamma   90.00
#
_symmetry.space_group_name_H-M   'P 1'
#
loop_
_entity.id
_entity.type
_entity.pdbx_description
1 polymer ?
#
loop_
_entity_poly.entity_id
_entity_poly.type
_entity_poly.pdbx_seq_one_letter_code
_entity_poly.pdbx_strand_id
1 'polypeptide(L)'
;EGAEDPSQENPPQDIPSQEDPDQAGTNSEGSSGSGLRAAGFLVLAGDVLKTAAACWFCWQAAPELGHTALLYGGLGAVLGHNWPFWNKFRGGKGVAVNCTWLILYLPITGALCCLAGGGAVLLSGYLPLGAVLIAALAVPVAWLQYGGESAFIMAVSASIMLTRHWAGLQRMRRGEEPQFFRKWHY
;
A
#
# COMPACT_ATOMS: atom_id res chain seq x y z
N GLU A 1 35.38 -36.76 46.43
CA GLU A 1 35.10 -37.36 45.09
C GLU A 1 33.61 -37.22 44.85
N GLY A 2 33.22 -36.12 44.23
CA GLY A 2 31.86 -35.82 43.79
C GLY A 2 31.82 -35.90 42.29
N ALA A 3 31.11 -36.89 41.77
CA ALA A 3 30.84 -37.02 40.34
C ALA A 3 29.78 -35.99 39.96
N GLU A 4 30.12 -35.06 39.06
CA GLU A 4 29.18 -34.15 38.40
C GLU A 4 28.32 -34.94 37.40
N ASP A 5 27.00 -34.82 37.53
CA ASP A 5 26.02 -35.39 36.62
C ASP A 5 25.98 -34.59 35.32
N PRO A 6 26.25 -35.18 34.14
CA PRO A 6 26.30 -34.46 32.86
C PRO A 6 24.94 -34.23 32.19
N SER A 7 23.81 -34.34 32.92
CA SER A 7 22.45 -34.28 32.35
C SER A 7 21.71 -32.96 32.58
N GLN A 8 22.39 -31.85 32.96
CA GLN A 8 21.77 -30.52 32.93
C GLN A 8 22.03 -29.82 31.59
N GLU A 9 21.33 -30.26 30.57
CA GLU A 9 21.17 -29.55 29.32
C GLU A 9 20.25 -28.35 29.56
N ASN A 10 20.81 -27.13 29.50
CA ASN A 10 20.02 -25.91 29.57
C ASN A 10 19.00 -25.89 28.39
N PRO A 11 17.74 -25.56 28.64
CA PRO A 11 16.78 -25.42 27.56
C PRO A 11 17.23 -24.32 26.58
N PRO A 12 16.96 -24.47 25.28
CA PRO A 12 17.34 -23.49 24.25
C PRO A 12 16.81 -22.12 24.65
N GLN A 13 17.65 -21.10 24.67
CA GLN A 13 17.22 -19.71 24.83
C GLN A 13 16.31 -19.38 23.66
N ASP A 14 15.05 -19.04 23.98
CA ASP A 14 14.10 -18.51 23.03
C ASP A 14 14.70 -17.29 22.33
N ILE A 15 15.05 -17.47 21.07
CA ILE A 15 15.41 -16.37 20.18
C ILE A 15 14.15 -15.52 20.07
N PRO A 16 14.19 -14.21 20.43
CA PRO A 16 13.02 -13.35 20.24
C PRO A 16 12.65 -13.38 18.77
N SER A 17 11.49 -13.94 18.46
CA SER A 17 10.88 -13.86 17.15
C SER A 17 10.86 -12.39 16.73
N GLN A 18 11.53 -12.04 15.63
CA GLN A 18 11.46 -10.72 15.04
C GLN A 18 9.98 -10.41 14.79
N GLU A 19 9.44 -9.49 15.57
CA GLU A 19 8.09 -8.97 15.35
C GLU A 19 8.04 -8.37 13.95
N ASP A 20 7.20 -8.95 13.13
CA ASP A 20 6.91 -8.46 11.78
C ASP A 20 6.37 -7.01 11.93
N PRO A 21 7.02 -5.99 11.35
CA PRO A 21 6.59 -4.59 11.51
C PRO A 21 5.19 -4.34 10.96
N ASP A 22 4.59 -5.28 10.24
CA ASP A 22 3.20 -5.22 9.77
C ASP A 22 2.17 -5.51 10.91
N GLN A 23 2.60 -6.00 12.09
CA GLN A 23 1.70 -6.30 13.23
C GLN A 23 1.66 -5.21 14.30
N ALA A 24 2.48 -4.20 14.22
CA ALA A 24 2.53 -3.12 15.21
C ALA A 24 1.26 -2.24 15.30
N GLY A 25 0.21 -2.55 14.51
CA GLY A 25 -1.05 -1.81 14.48
C GLY A 25 -2.25 -2.49 15.15
N THR A 26 -2.12 -3.68 15.73
CA THR A 26 -3.31 -4.46 16.16
C THR A 26 -3.43 -4.71 17.66
N ASN A 27 -2.49 -4.28 18.50
CA ASN A 27 -2.52 -4.51 19.94
C ASN A 27 -2.90 -3.24 20.71
N SER A 28 -4.12 -2.72 20.48
CA SER A 28 -4.83 -1.88 21.43
C SER A 28 -6.23 -2.46 21.66
N GLU A 29 -6.31 -3.50 22.45
CA GLU A 29 -7.55 -3.98 23.05
C GLU A 29 -8.05 -2.90 24.02
N GLY A 30 -9.11 -2.19 23.62
CA GLY A 30 -9.79 -1.22 24.47
C GLY A 30 -10.45 -0.02 23.79
N SER A 31 -10.27 0.16 22.48
CA SER A 31 -10.96 1.25 21.78
C SER A 31 -12.26 0.75 21.16
N SER A 32 -13.37 1.37 21.52
CA SER A 32 -14.69 1.17 20.91
C SER A 32 -14.58 1.09 19.39
N GLY A 33 -15.20 0.11 18.74
CA GLY A 33 -15.09 -0.11 17.28
C GLY A 33 -15.45 1.11 16.40
N SER A 34 -16.10 2.13 16.96
CA SER A 34 -16.34 3.43 16.36
C SER A 34 -15.06 4.28 16.24
N GLY A 35 -14.18 4.25 17.25
CA GLY A 35 -12.93 5.00 17.25
C GLY A 35 -11.94 4.45 16.23
N LEU A 36 -11.86 3.13 16.07
CA LEU A 36 -10.99 2.49 15.10
C LEU A 36 -11.41 2.79 13.65
N ARG A 37 -12.71 2.84 13.38
CA ARG A 37 -13.25 3.23 12.08
C ARG A 37 -12.97 4.70 11.78
N ALA A 38 -13.18 5.59 12.77
CA ALA A 38 -12.87 7.01 12.61
C ALA A 38 -11.39 7.25 12.34
N ALA A 39 -10.47 6.57 13.01
CA ALA A 39 -9.03 6.65 12.75
C ALA A 39 -8.70 6.18 11.32
N GLY A 40 -9.28 5.09 10.83
CA GLY A 40 -9.10 4.62 9.46
C GLY A 40 -9.57 5.65 8.42
N PHE A 41 -10.71 6.29 8.64
CA PHE A 41 -11.21 7.37 7.77
C PHE A 41 -10.31 8.61 7.77
N LEU A 42 -9.77 9.00 8.93
CA LEU A 42 -8.86 10.13 9.03
C LEU A 42 -7.54 9.87 8.29
N VAL A 43 -6.99 8.65 8.40
CA VAL A 43 -5.80 8.26 7.63
C VAL A 43 -6.09 8.29 6.14
N LEU A 44 -7.21 7.72 5.70
CA LEU A 44 -7.62 7.74 4.29
C LEU A 44 -7.79 9.18 3.77
N ALA A 45 -8.49 10.02 4.52
CA ALA A 45 -8.67 11.44 4.16
C ALA A 45 -7.33 12.18 4.08
N GLY A 46 -6.41 11.93 5.03
CA GLY A 46 -5.06 12.46 5.00
C GLY A 46 -4.27 12.01 3.77
N ASP A 47 -4.39 10.75 3.37
CA ASP A 47 -3.74 10.21 2.17
C ASP A 47 -4.28 10.86 0.89
N VAL A 48 -5.58 11.05 0.80
CA VAL A 48 -6.23 11.74 -0.34
C VAL A 48 -5.78 13.20 -0.39
N LEU A 49 -5.87 13.93 0.73
CA LEU A 49 -5.53 15.36 0.78
C LEU A 49 -4.06 15.62 0.45
N LYS A 50 -3.13 14.86 1.04
CA LYS A 50 -1.70 15.05 0.76
C LYS A 50 -1.36 14.74 -0.71
N THR A 51 -2.02 13.74 -1.30
CA THR A 51 -1.81 13.38 -2.71
C THR A 51 -2.33 14.47 -3.62
N ALA A 52 -3.55 14.96 -3.38
CA ALA A 52 -4.13 16.06 -4.13
C ALA A 52 -3.29 17.34 -4.00
N ALA A 53 -2.79 17.65 -2.79
CA ALA A 53 -1.90 18.77 -2.55
C ALA A 53 -0.58 18.62 -3.33
N ALA A 54 0.05 17.44 -3.32
CA ALA A 54 1.29 17.21 -4.05
C ALA A 54 1.09 17.40 -5.57
N CYS A 55 0.01 16.86 -6.13
CA CYS A 55 -0.34 17.06 -7.53
C CYS A 55 -0.60 18.55 -7.85
N TRP A 56 -1.34 19.23 -7.00
CA TRP A 56 -1.64 20.66 -7.17
C TRP A 56 -0.37 21.53 -7.09
N PHE A 57 0.50 21.28 -6.11
CA PHE A 57 1.78 21.99 -6.00
C PHE A 57 2.67 21.77 -7.21
N CYS A 58 2.76 20.54 -7.71
CA CYS A 58 3.54 20.24 -8.89
C CYS A 58 2.99 20.96 -10.12
N TRP A 59 1.67 21.02 -10.28
CA TRP A 59 1.03 21.76 -11.36
C TRP A 59 1.29 23.27 -11.27
N GLN A 60 1.28 23.85 -10.07
CA GLN A 60 1.59 25.26 -9.87
C GLN A 60 3.08 25.58 -10.07
N ALA A 61 3.96 24.67 -9.69
CA ALA A 61 5.41 24.86 -9.79
C ALA A 61 5.96 24.68 -11.21
N ALA A 62 5.27 23.90 -12.05
CA ALA A 62 5.67 23.60 -13.41
C ALA A 62 4.45 23.70 -14.38
N PRO A 63 3.87 24.91 -14.55
CA PRO A 63 2.68 25.11 -15.39
C PRO A 63 2.93 24.76 -16.87
N GLU A 64 4.17 24.81 -17.33
CA GLU A 64 4.58 24.42 -18.66
C GLU A 64 4.39 22.93 -18.96
N LEU A 65 4.39 22.08 -17.93
CA LEU A 65 4.10 20.65 -18.07
C LEU A 65 2.60 20.36 -18.21
N GLY A 66 1.73 21.32 -17.86
CA GLY A 66 0.30 21.15 -17.95
C GLY A 66 -0.18 19.91 -17.21
N HIS A 67 -0.93 19.04 -17.89
CA HIS A 67 -1.49 17.82 -17.29
C HIS A 67 -0.42 16.81 -16.81
N THR A 68 0.75 16.80 -17.45
CA THR A 68 1.88 15.92 -17.09
C THR A 68 2.44 16.25 -15.69
N ALA A 69 2.28 17.49 -15.20
CA ALA A 69 2.67 17.86 -13.84
C ALA A 69 1.97 16.98 -12.77
N LEU A 70 0.70 16.61 -12.99
CA LEU A 70 -0.04 15.70 -12.10
C LEU A 70 0.59 14.32 -12.04
N LEU A 71 1.19 13.87 -13.16
CA LEU A 71 1.88 12.59 -13.25
C LEU A 71 3.10 12.54 -12.32
N TYR A 72 3.93 13.58 -12.36
CA TYR A 72 5.12 13.69 -11.49
C TYR A 72 4.77 13.94 -10.03
N GLY A 73 3.78 14.81 -9.78
CA GLY A 73 3.27 15.09 -8.43
C GLY A 73 2.73 13.83 -7.76
N GLY A 74 1.99 13.01 -8.50
CA GLY A 74 1.45 11.75 -8.02
C GLY A 74 2.52 10.71 -7.72
N LEU A 75 3.50 10.54 -8.61
CA LEU A 75 4.63 9.65 -8.35
C LEU A 75 5.42 10.10 -7.11
N GLY A 76 5.67 11.41 -6.97
CA GLY A 76 6.30 11.97 -5.78
C GLY A 76 5.52 11.68 -4.50
N ALA A 77 4.18 11.80 -4.55
CA ALA A 77 3.31 11.45 -3.42
C ALA A 77 3.40 9.97 -3.05
N VAL A 78 3.43 9.06 -4.03
CA VAL A 78 3.61 7.61 -3.83
C VAL A 78 4.96 7.31 -3.18
N LEU A 79 6.04 7.91 -3.67
CA LEU A 79 7.38 7.74 -3.12
C LEU A 79 7.46 8.25 -1.67
N GLY A 80 6.98 9.47 -1.42
CA GLY A 80 6.99 10.08 -0.09
C GLY A 80 6.12 9.35 0.92
N HIS A 81 4.99 8.74 0.49
CA HIS A 81 4.16 7.92 1.35
C HIS A 81 4.82 6.57 1.69
N ASN A 82 5.43 5.91 0.72
CA ASN A 82 6.03 4.60 0.90
C ASN A 82 7.36 4.65 1.66
N TRP A 83 8.14 5.73 1.48
CA TRP A 83 9.44 5.91 2.10
C TRP A 83 9.61 7.30 2.72
N PRO A 84 8.83 7.65 3.76
CA PRO A 84 8.95 8.94 4.43
C PRO A 84 10.29 9.03 5.19
N PHE A 85 11.09 10.06 4.87
CA PHE A 85 12.41 10.24 5.48
C PHE A 85 12.33 10.46 7.01
N TRP A 86 11.26 11.13 7.47
CA TRP A 86 11.03 11.39 8.91
C TRP A 86 10.69 10.14 9.72
N ASN A 87 10.30 9.05 9.06
CA ASN A 87 9.99 7.75 9.71
C ASN A 87 11.00 6.65 9.31
N LYS A 88 12.28 7.00 9.15
CA LYS A 88 13.36 6.06 8.79
C LYS A 88 13.03 5.23 7.54
N PHE A 89 12.37 5.85 6.56
CA PHE A 89 11.92 5.22 5.30
C PHE A 89 10.91 4.07 5.47
N ARG A 90 10.22 3.99 6.62
CA ARG A 90 9.17 3.01 6.88
C ARG A 90 7.81 3.68 6.73
N GLY A 91 7.19 3.51 5.58
CA GLY A 91 5.88 4.08 5.25
C GLY A 91 4.82 3.04 4.98
N GLY A 92 3.66 3.52 4.49
CA GLY A 92 2.51 2.69 4.15
C GLY A 92 2.70 1.88 2.86
N LYS A 93 1.63 1.21 2.44
CA LYS A 93 1.57 0.43 1.18
C LYS A 93 1.12 1.28 -0.02
N GLY A 94 0.61 2.48 0.21
CA GLY A 94 0.33 3.49 -0.80
C GLY A 94 -0.89 3.26 -1.68
N VAL A 95 -1.79 2.34 -1.35
CA VAL A 95 -2.96 2.02 -2.19
C VAL A 95 -3.87 3.25 -2.35
N ALA A 96 -4.23 3.93 -1.25
CA ALA A 96 -5.08 5.12 -1.27
C ALA A 96 -4.44 6.26 -2.07
N VAL A 97 -3.13 6.49 -1.87
CA VAL A 97 -2.35 7.48 -2.60
C VAL A 97 -2.34 7.19 -4.10
N ASN A 98 -2.09 5.92 -4.46
CA ASN A 98 -2.07 5.50 -5.86
C ASN A 98 -3.44 5.63 -6.54
N CYS A 99 -4.52 5.23 -5.86
CA CYS A 99 -5.88 5.39 -6.38
C CYS A 99 -6.25 6.88 -6.57
N THR A 100 -5.93 7.73 -5.58
CA THR A 100 -6.21 9.17 -5.64
C THR A 100 -5.48 9.80 -6.82
N TRP A 101 -4.18 9.54 -6.94
CA TRP A 101 -3.38 10.05 -8.04
C TRP A 101 -3.90 9.56 -9.40
N LEU A 102 -4.22 8.26 -9.49
CA LEU A 102 -4.72 7.66 -10.73
C LEU A 102 -6.03 8.31 -11.17
N ILE A 103 -6.95 8.61 -10.25
CA ILE A 103 -8.21 9.32 -10.56
C ILE A 103 -7.96 10.78 -10.94
N LEU A 104 -6.99 11.45 -10.31
CA LEU A 104 -6.65 12.83 -10.67
C LEU A 104 -6.04 12.93 -12.06
N TYR A 105 -5.21 11.97 -12.45
CA TYR A 105 -4.53 11.94 -13.74
C TYR A 105 -5.39 11.34 -14.85
N LEU A 106 -6.15 10.29 -14.56
CA LEU A 106 -7.03 9.53 -15.47
C LEU A 106 -8.45 9.49 -14.86
N PRO A 107 -9.26 10.57 -14.93
CA PRO A 107 -10.49 10.66 -14.12
C PRO A 107 -11.46 9.50 -14.33
N ILE A 108 -11.78 9.18 -15.57
CA ILE A 108 -12.75 8.11 -15.89
C ILE A 108 -12.08 6.75 -15.87
N THR A 109 -11.00 6.57 -16.62
CA THR A 109 -10.34 5.27 -16.79
C THR A 109 -9.56 4.85 -15.54
N GLY A 110 -9.02 5.81 -14.79
CA GLY A 110 -8.42 5.57 -13.47
C GLY A 110 -9.46 5.09 -12.44
N ALA A 111 -10.64 5.72 -12.44
CA ALA A 111 -11.74 5.24 -11.60
C ALA A 111 -12.18 3.82 -12.00
N LEU A 112 -12.23 3.50 -13.29
CA LEU A 112 -12.53 2.15 -13.76
C LEU A 112 -11.45 1.14 -13.34
N CYS A 113 -10.16 1.51 -13.38
CA CYS A 113 -9.07 0.67 -12.86
C CYS A 113 -9.24 0.42 -11.35
N CYS A 114 -9.60 1.46 -10.57
CA CYS A 114 -9.87 1.34 -9.14
C CYS A 114 -11.08 0.44 -8.87
N LEU A 115 -12.14 0.56 -9.65
CA LEU A 115 -13.33 -0.30 -9.55
C LEU A 115 -12.99 -1.77 -9.90
N ALA A 116 -12.20 -2.00 -10.94
CA ALA A 116 -11.75 -3.34 -11.32
C ALA A 116 -10.91 -4.00 -10.22
N GLY A 117 -9.94 -3.27 -9.64
CA GLY A 117 -9.15 -3.78 -8.53
C GLY A 117 -9.94 -3.95 -7.24
N GLY A 118 -10.85 -3.01 -6.93
CA GLY A 118 -11.81 -3.14 -5.82
C GLY A 118 -12.70 -4.36 -6.00
N GLY A 119 -13.24 -4.59 -7.20
CA GLY A 119 -13.99 -5.78 -7.56
C GLY A 119 -13.19 -7.07 -7.37
N ALA A 120 -11.92 -7.06 -7.77
CA ALA A 120 -11.03 -8.20 -7.53
C ALA A 120 -10.83 -8.48 -6.03
N VAL A 121 -10.74 -7.44 -5.18
CA VAL A 121 -10.71 -7.60 -3.71
C VAL A 121 -12.02 -8.20 -3.21
N LEU A 122 -13.17 -7.69 -3.69
CA LEU A 122 -14.48 -8.17 -3.28
C LEU A 122 -14.68 -9.66 -3.64
N LEU A 123 -14.22 -10.07 -4.80
CA LEU A 123 -14.36 -11.45 -5.28
C LEU A 123 -13.35 -12.41 -4.65
N SER A 124 -12.10 -11.97 -4.47
CA SER A 124 -11.01 -12.82 -3.95
C SER A 124 -10.85 -12.77 -2.44
N GLY A 125 -11.23 -11.64 -1.82
CA GLY A 125 -10.96 -11.33 -0.42
C GLY A 125 -9.56 -10.80 -0.14
N TYR A 126 -8.68 -10.66 -1.14
CA TYR A 126 -7.27 -10.32 -0.94
C TYR A 126 -6.94 -8.88 -1.38
N LEU A 127 -6.62 -8.01 -0.42
CA LEU A 127 -6.20 -6.63 -0.69
C LEU A 127 -4.95 -6.51 -1.57
N PRO A 128 -3.87 -7.32 -1.38
CA PRO A 128 -2.68 -7.22 -2.22
C PRO A 128 -2.94 -7.44 -3.70
N LEU A 129 -3.85 -8.35 -4.03
CA LEU A 129 -4.23 -8.66 -5.42
C LEU A 129 -4.86 -7.44 -6.10
N GLY A 130 -5.85 -6.83 -5.45
CA GLY A 130 -6.52 -5.65 -6.00
C GLY A 130 -5.60 -4.45 -6.17
N ALA A 131 -4.73 -4.20 -5.19
CA ALA A 131 -3.77 -3.09 -5.25
C ALA A 131 -2.82 -3.21 -6.45
N VAL A 132 -2.25 -4.39 -6.68
CA VAL A 132 -1.37 -4.65 -7.81
C VAL A 132 -2.13 -4.62 -9.13
N LEU A 133 -3.35 -5.13 -9.18
CA LEU A 133 -4.20 -5.10 -10.38
C LEU A 133 -4.53 -3.67 -10.82
N ILE A 134 -4.90 -2.78 -9.89
CA ILE A 134 -5.14 -1.36 -10.18
C ILE A 134 -3.93 -0.73 -10.88
N ALA A 135 -2.75 -0.91 -10.28
CA ALA A 135 -1.53 -0.32 -10.80
C ALA A 135 -1.11 -0.93 -12.15
N ALA A 136 -1.28 -2.24 -12.34
CA ALA A 136 -0.97 -2.93 -13.58
C ALA A 136 -1.89 -2.50 -14.72
N LEU A 137 -3.19 -2.33 -14.47
CA LEU A 137 -4.16 -1.86 -15.47
C LEU A 137 -3.92 -0.40 -15.88
N ALA A 138 -3.40 0.42 -14.97
CA ALA A 138 -3.10 1.82 -15.26
C ALA A 138 -2.04 2.01 -16.35
N VAL A 139 -1.11 1.07 -16.50
CA VAL A 139 0.00 1.16 -17.48
C VAL A 139 -0.50 1.20 -18.93
N PRO A 140 -1.23 0.18 -19.44
CA PRO A 140 -1.72 0.20 -20.80
C PRO A 140 -2.75 1.32 -21.04
N VAL A 141 -3.54 1.67 -20.04
CA VAL A 141 -4.51 2.76 -20.14
C VAL A 141 -3.79 4.11 -20.32
N ALA A 142 -2.74 4.36 -19.53
CA ALA A 142 -1.95 5.58 -19.66
C ALA A 142 -1.23 5.65 -21.02
N TRP A 143 -0.74 4.52 -21.51
CA TRP A 143 -0.12 4.46 -22.85
C TRP A 143 -1.11 4.87 -23.95
N LEU A 144 -2.29 4.28 -23.93
CA LEU A 144 -3.31 4.55 -24.97
C LEU A 144 -3.81 6.01 -24.95
N GLN A 145 -3.88 6.64 -23.77
CA GLN A 145 -4.43 7.99 -23.63
C GLN A 145 -3.38 9.11 -23.74
N TYR A 146 -2.17 8.88 -23.20
CA TYR A 146 -1.16 9.94 -23.05
C TYR A 146 0.24 9.53 -23.54
N GLY A 147 0.39 8.32 -24.07
CA GLY A 147 1.64 7.87 -24.68
C GLY A 147 2.69 7.28 -23.72
N GLY A 148 3.92 7.15 -24.24
CA GLY A 148 4.97 6.35 -23.61
C GLY A 148 5.50 6.90 -22.29
N GLU A 149 5.61 8.23 -22.12
CA GLU A 149 6.05 8.87 -20.88
C GLU A 149 5.13 8.53 -19.72
N SER A 150 3.82 8.68 -19.92
CA SER A 150 2.80 8.35 -18.93
C SER A 150 2.81 6.88 -18.58
N ALA A 151 2.93 6.01 -19.57
CA ALA A 151 3.03 4.57 -19.37
C ALA A 151 4.28 4.18 -18.56
N PHE A 152 5.42 4.82 -18.85
CA PHE A 152 6.66 4.55 -18.12
C PHE A 152 6.53 4.92 -16.63
N ILE A 153 6.00 6.09 -16.32
CA ILE A 153 5.83 6.54 -14.94
C ILE A 153 4.79 5.68 -14.21
N MET A 154 3.71 5.28 -14.90
CA MET A 154 2.75 4.33 -14.34
C MET A 154 3.37 2.95 -14.12
N ALA A 155 4.26 2.49 -14.98
CA ALA A 155 4.99 1.24 -14.79
C ALA A 155 5.95 1.28 -13.60
N VAL A 156 6.61 2.43 -13.37
CA VAL A 156 7.41 2.65 -12.16
C VAL A 156 6.53 2.54 -10.91
N SER A 157 5.36 3.21 -10.90
CA SER A 157 4.42 3.12 -9.79
C SER A 157 3.88 1.69 -9.59
N ALA A 158 3.58 0.98 -10.67
CA ALA A 158 3.15 -0.43 -10.61
C ALA A 158 4.23 -1.34 -10.02
N SER A 159 5.50 -1.10 -10.36
CA SER A 159 6.64 -1.81 -9.79
C SER A 159 6.80 -1.54 -8.30
N ILE A 160 6.64 -0.29 -7.87
CA ILE A 160 6.62 0.08 -6.46
C ILE A 160 5.47 -0.63 -5.74
N MET A 161 4.26 -0.60 -6.31
CA MET A 161 3.10 -1.26 -5.74
C MET A 161 3.31 -2.77 -5.62
N LEU A 162 3.88 -3.41 -6.64
CA LEU A 162 4.22 -4.83 -6.61
C LEU A 162 5.21 -5.15 -5.48
N THR A 163 6.29 -4.39 -5.34
CA THR A 163 7.29 -4.60 -4.28
C THR A 163 6.68 -4.43 -2.89
N ARG A 164 5.84 -3.40 -2.68
CA ARG A 164 5.17 -3.14 -1.38
C ARG A 164 4.13 -4.20 -1.01
N HIS A 165 3.56 -4.89 -1.98
CA HIS A 165 2.57 -5.95 -1.79
C HIS A 165 3.13 -7.36 -1.99
N TRP A 166 4.43 -7.51 -2.28
CA TRP A 166 5.04 -8.80 -2.61
C TRP A 166 4.87 -9.86 -1.51
N ALA A 167 5.13 -9.49 -0.26
CA ALA A 167 4.96 -10.40 0.88
C ALA A 167 3.50 -10.87 1.02
N GLY A 168 2.52 -9.96 0.86
CA GLY A 168 1.09 -10.31 0.87
C GLY A 168 0.70 -11.25 -0.27
N LEU A 169 1.23 -11.04 -1.50
CA LEU A 169 1.01 -11.94 -2.63
C LEU A 169 1.61 -13.34 -2.38
N GLN A 170 2.79 -13.40 -1.73
CA GLN A 170 3.39 -14.68 -1.35
C GLN A 170 2.54 -15.41 -0.29
N ARG A 171 2.08 -14.70 0.76
CA ARG A 171 1.17 -15.28 1.77
C ARG A 171 -0.14 -15.74 1.14
N MET A 172 -0.69 -14.97 0.20
CA MET A 172 -1.88 -15.37 -0.56
C MET A 172 -1.66 -16.70 -1.31
N ARG A 173 -0.50 -16.88 -1.98
CA ARG A 173 -0.16 -18.13 -2.67
C ARG A 173 -0.02 -19.34 -1.73
N ARG A 174 0.35 -19.10 -0.45
CA ARG A 174 0.46 -20.13 0.59
C ARG A 174 -0.86 -20.36 1.34
N GLY A 175 -1.90 -19.57 1.04
CA GLY A 175 -3.19 -19.63 1.76
C GLY A 175 -3.14 -19.01 3.17
N GLU A 176 -2.09 -18.24 3.48
CA GLU A 176 -1.81 -17.65 4.80
C GLU A 176 -2.29 -16.18 4.90
N GLU A 177 -2.65 -15.55 3.77
CA GLU A 177 -3.09 -14.14 3.77
C GLU A 177 -4.50 -14.04 4.33
N PRO A 178 -4.75 -13.16 5.32
CA PRO A 178 -6.08 -12.96 5.88
C PRO A 178 -7.03 -12.38 4.83
N GLN A 179 -8.19 -13.02 4.68
CA GLN A 179 -9.23 -12.52 3.79
C GLN A 179 -9.94 -11.33 4.42
N PHE A 180 -10.12 -10.25 3.66
CA PHE A 180 -10.72 -9.01 4.11
C PHE A 180 -12.13 -9.19 4.72
N PHE A 181 -12.93 -10.11 4.20
CA PHE A 181 -14.30 -10.35 4.66
C PHE A 181 -14.40 -11.41 5.75
N ARG A 182 -13.40 -12.25 6.00
CA ARG A 182 -13.47 -13.32 6.98
C ARG A 182 -13.43 -12.84 8.44
N LYS A 183 -12.96 -11.59 8.67
CA LYS A 183 -12.96 -10.96 10.00
C LYS A 183 -14.33 -10.48 10.50
N TRP A 184 -15.38 -10.60 9.69
CA TRP A 184 -16.72 -10.08 10.05
C TRP A 184 -17.69 -11.15 10.56
N HIS A 185 -17.25 -12.42 10.67
CA HIS A 185 -18.09 -13.56 11.07
C HIS A 185 -17.69 -14.22 12.40
N TYR A 186 -16.91 -13.51 13.27
CA TYR A 186 -16.65 -13.97 14.63
C TYR A 186 -16.90 -12.82 15.61
#